data_6eb19c023c9a7432e5dbba47e7192d1e
#
_entry.id   6eb19c023c9a7432e5dbba47e7192d1e
#
_cell.length_a   1.000
_cell.length_b   1.000
_cell.length_c   1.000
_cell.angle_alpha   90.00
_cell.angle_beta   90.00
_cell.angle_gamma   90.00
#
_symmetry.space_group_name_H-M   'P 1'
#
loop_
_entity.id
_entity.type
_entity.pdbx_description
1 polymer ?
#
loop_
_entity_poly.entity_id
_entity_poly.type
_entity_poly.pdbx_seq_one_letter_code
_entity_poly.pdbx_strand_id
1 'polypeptide(L)'
;MADYSYIAIEKSGKEIKGSMESDSREKVEQKLRSQGCIPLEIKEQNALQKDIKIGVGKKVKTRDLSVFCRQFVSMLRAGVSIVEALDMLSIQTENKTLSQAIREVRTEIGKGSTLSEAMEKQNKVFPPMLVNMVEAGETSGSIDKSLERMAIQFEKEAKLKGMMKRSMMYPMVLGVVALVILVVMLTYVIPNYMEMFDGYDFEMPAL
;
A
#
# COMPACT_ATOMS: atom_id res chain seq x y z
N MET A 1 28.26 -8.74 -14.78
CA MET A 1 28.32 -7.81 -13.64
C MET A 1 27.21 -8.21 -12.70
N ALA A 2 27.53 -8.47 -11.44
CA ALA A 2 26.55 -8.82 -10.42
C ALA A 2 26.33 -7.63 -9.49
N ASP A 3 25.08 -7.45 -9.01
CA ASP A 3 24.75 -6.43 -8.05
C ASP A 3 25.04 -6.95 -6.64
N TYR A 4 25.83 -6.21 -5.86
CA TYR A 4 26.15 -6.54 -4.46
C TYR A 4 25.49 -5.53 -3.53
N SER A 5 24.73 -6.04 -2.55
CA SER A 5 24.26 -5.21 -1.42
C SER A 5 25.29 -5.27 -0.29
N TYR A 6 25.55 -4.13 0.33
CA TYR A 6 26.49 -4.04 1.43
C TYR A 6 25.95 -3.26 2.62
N ILE A 7 26.40 -3.65 3.80
CA ILE A 7 26.26 -2.91 5.04
C ILE A 7 27.66 -2.57 5.50
N ALA A 8 27.96 -1.30 5.66
CA ALA A 8 29.28 -0.83 6.08
C ALA A 8 29.17 0.24 7.18
N ILE A 9 30.21 0.38 8.00
CA ILE A 9 30.33 1.42 9.00
C ILE A 9 31.31 2.47 8.49
N GLU A 10 30.88 3.73 8.48
CA GLU A 10 31.73 4.88 8.22
C GLU A 10 32.64 5.18 9.43
N LYS A 11 33.74 5.92 9.24
CA LYS A 11 34.62 6.36 10.33
C LYS A 11 33.92 7.14 11.44
N SER A 12 32.75 7.69 11.16
CA SER A 12 31.85 8.36 12.12
C SER A 12 31.07 7.41 13.04
N GLY A 13 31.18 6.08 12.83
CA GLY A 13 30.39 5.07 13.55
C GLY A 13 28.99 4.85 13.02
N LYS A 14 28.58 5.52 11.93
CA LYS A 14 27.25 5.42 11.32
C LYS A 14 27.17 4.23 10.36
N GLU A 15 26.14 3.41 10.51
CA GLU A 15 25.85 2.30 9.60
C GLU A 15 25.27 2.83 8.28
N ILE A 16 25.90 2.46 7.16
CA ILE A 16 25.46 2.82 5.80
C ILE A 16 25.08 1.52 5.08
N LYS A 17 23.91 1.54 4.42
CA LYS A 17 23.44 0.46 3.54
C LYS A 17 23.39 0.96 2.11
N GLY A 18 23.94 0.18 1.19
CA GLY A 18 23.95 0.54 -0.22
C GLY A 18 24.04 -0.69 -1.13
N SER A 19 23.95 -0.43 -2.44
CA SER A 19 24.19 -1.43 -3.47
C SER A 19 25.23 -0.92 -4.46
N MET A 20 26.04 -1.83 -5.02
CA MET A 20 27.08 -1.51 -5.98
C MET A 20 27.23 -2.64 -7.01
N GLU A 21 27.26 -2.29 -8.27
CA GLU A 21 27.60 -3.22 -9.35
C GLU A 21 29.09 -3.53 -9.36
N SER A 22 29.45 -4.80 -9.36
CA SER A 22 30.83 -5.25 -9.45
C SER A 22 30.91 -6.66 -10.04
N ASP A 23 32.10 -7.01 -10.55
CA ASP A 23 32.35 -8.35 -11.11
C ASP A 23 32.71 -9.37 -10.02
N SER A 24 33.12 -8.91 -8.81
CA SER A 24 33.44 -9.80 -7.68
C SER A 24 33.24 -9.12 -6.33
N ARG A 25 32.98 -9.94 -5.30
CA ARG A 25 32.83 -9.52 -3.91
C ARG A 25 34.07 -8.79 -3.38
N GLU A 26 35.27 -9.26 -3.77
CA GLU A 26 36.54 -8.68 -3.34
C GLU A 26 36.73 -7.24 -3.84
N LYS A 27 36.30 -6.94 -5.07
CA LYS A 27 36.35 -5.58 -5.63
C LYS A 27 35.42 -4.62 -4.90
N VAL A 28 34.24 -5.09 -4.45
CA VAL A 28 33.31 -4.30 -3.62
C VAL A 28 33.94 -3.98 -2.27
N GLU A 29 34.55 -4.99 -1.62
CA GLU A 29 35.22 -4.80 -0.34
C GLU A 29 36.40 -3.82 -0.44
N GLN A 30 37.22 -3.93 -1.48
CA GLN A 30 38.37 -3.05 -1.71
C GLN A 30 37.93 -1.60 -1.96
N LYS A 31 36.82 -1.43 -2.69
CA LYS A 31 36.25 -0.10 -2.96
C LYS A 31 35.65 0.56 -1.72
N LEU A 32 34.98 -0.20 -0.87
CA LEU A 32 34.44 0.29 0.41
C LEU A 32 35.56 0.66 1.38
N ARG A 33 36.63 -0.14 1.45
CA ARG A 33 37.81 0.17 2.27
C ARG A 33 38.56 1.41 1.79
N SER A 34 38.65 1.63 0.46
CA SER A 34 39.25 2.85 -0.10
C SER A 34 38.47 4.11 0.22
N GLN A 35 37.16 3.99 0.43
CA GLN A 35 36.27 5.07 0.88
C GLN A 35 36.26 5.26 2.40
N GLY A 36 37.06 4.49 3.13
CA GLY A 36 37.18 4.59 4.58
C GLY A 36 36.03 3.92 5.35
N CYS A 37 35.25 3.08 4.68
CA CYS A 37 34.15 2.33 5.29
C CYS A 37 34.60 0.90 5.61
N ILE A 38 34.18 0.37 6.76
CA ILE A 38 34.42 -1.01 7.18
C ILE A 38 33.21 -1.84 6.78
N PRO A 39 33.32 -2.80 5.82
CA PRO A 39 32.20 -3.65 5.44
C PRO A 39 31.88 -4.64 6.55
N LEU A 40 30.61 -4.67 6.97
CA LEU A 40 30.07 -5.66 7.92
C LEU A 40 29.50 -6.88 7.19
N GLU A 41 28.79 -6.63 6.11
CA GLU A 41 28.13 -7.69 5.34
C GLU A 41 28.09 -7.31 3.86
N ILE A 42 28.48 -8.24 2.98
CA ILE A 42 28.39 -8.12 1.52
C ILE A 42 27.67 -9.36 1.01
N LYS A 43 26.51 -9.15 0.38
CA LYS A 43 25.69 -10.21 -0.25
C LYS A 43 25.55 -9.98 -1.74
N GLU A 44 25.78 -11.02 -2.53
CA GLU A 44 25.47 -11.03 -3.95
C GLU A 44 23.95 -11.06 -4.14
N GLN A 45 23.40 -10.07 -4.85
CA GLN A 45 21.99 -10.03 -5.20
C GLN A 45 21.79 -10.86 -6.47
N ASN A 46 21.20 -12.03 -6.35
CA ASN A 46 20.67 -12.74 -7.50
C ASN A 46 19.57 -11.90 -8.14
N ALA A 47 19.44 -11.93 -9.48
CA ALA A 47 18.50 -11.14 -10.27
C ALA A 47 17.01 -11.28 -9.81
N LEU A 48 16.68 -12.31 -9.00
CA LEU A 48 15.40 -12.54 -8.35
C LEU A 48 15.25 -11.80 -6.99
N GLN A 49 16.35 -11.29 -6.43
CA GLN A 49 16.39 -10.47 -5.20
C GLN A 49 16.74 -9.01 -5.49
N LYS A 50 16.56 -8.57 -6.75
CA LYS A 50 16.49 -7.13 -7.00
C LYS A 50 15.53 -6.59 -5.94
N ASP A 51 16.04 -5.76 -5.02
CA ASP A 51 15.21 -5.06 -4.05
C ASP A 51 14.05 -4.45 -4.82
N ILE A 52 13.00 -5.23 -4.93
CA ILE A 52 11.70 -4.64 -5.03
C ILE A 52 11.74 -3.73 -3.80
N LYS A 53 11.94 -2.44 -3.99
CA LYS A 53 11.38 -1.44 -3.10
C LYS A 53 9.89 -1.71 -3.15
N ILE A 54 9.51 -2.84 -2.53
CA ILE A 54 8.16 -3.03 -2.07
C ILE A 54 8.06 -1.85 -1.12
N GLY A 55 7.48 -0.79 -1.64
CA GLY A 55 6.81 0.16 -0.81
C GLY A 55 5.77 -0.67 -0.05
N VAL A 56 6.23 -1.39 0.98
CA VAL A 56 5.40 -2.09 1.97
C VAL A 56 4.84 -1.02 2.91
N GLY A 57 4.43 0.10 2.32
CA GLY A 57 3.43 0.93 2.90
C GLY A 57 2.10 0.24 2.63
N LYS A 58 1.41 -0.19 3.67
CA LYS A 58 0.02 -0.65 3.54
C LYS A 58 -0.72 0.34 2.65
N LYS A 59 -1.36 -0.16 1.60
CA LYS A 59 -2.21 0.67 0.73
C LYS A 59 -3.08 1.57 1.60
N VAL A 60 -3.08 2.86 1.33
CA VAL A 60 -3.88 3.84 2.08
C VAL A 60 -5.36 3.48 1.88
N LYS A 61 -6.05 3.28 2.98
CA LYS A 61 -7.48 2.96 2.97
C LYS A 61 -8.30 4.24 3.02
N THR A 62 -9.51 4.19 2.49
CA THR A 62 -10.47 5.31 2.56
C THR A 62 -10.70 5.78 4.01
N ARG A 63 -10.64 4.85 4.98
CA ARG A 63 -10.73 5.18 6.40
C ARG A 63 -9.56 6.04 6.88
N ASP A 64 -8.33 5.76 6.41
CA ASP A 64 -7.14 6.52 6.79
C ASP A 64 -7.26 7.97 6.30
N LEU A 65 -7.78 8.17 5.06
CA LEU A 65 -8.05 9.49 4.50
C LEU A 65 -9.17 10.22 5.26
N SER A 66 -10.22 9.53 5.70
CA SER A 66 -11.28 10.13 6.52
C SER A 66 -10.73 10.67 7.84
N VAL A 67 -9.89 9.87 8.52
CA VAL A 67 -9.25 10.28 9.79
C VAL A 67 -8.32 11.45 9.56
N PHE A 68 -7.48 11.40 8.52
CA PHE A 68 -6.59 12.48 8.13
C PHE A 68 -7.35 13.80 7.91
N CYS A 69 -8.39 13.79 7.06
CA CYS A 69 -9.18 14.99 6.79
C CYS A 69 -9.85 15.54 8.05
N ARG A 70 -10.39 14.67 8.93
CA ARG A 70 -11.05 15.08 10.19
C ARG A 70 -10.07 15.73 11.16
N GLN A 71 -8.90 15.14 11.34
CA GLN A 71 -7.86 15.70 12.20
C GLN A 71 -7.35 17.02 11.64
N PHE A 72 -7.13 17.10 10.32
CA PHE A 72 -6.69 18.33 9.67
C PHE A 72 -7.68 19.48 9.89
N VAL A 73 -8.98 19.23 9.66
CA VAL A 73 -10.04 20.21 9.95
C VAL A 73 -10.00 20.69 11.42
N SER A 74 -9.85 19.74 12.35
CA SER A 74 -9.82 20.09 13.79
C SER A 74 -8.65 21.01 14.11
N MET A 75 -7.48 20.78 13.53
CA MET A 75 -6.29 21.64 13.73
C MET A 75 -6.47 23.02 13.10
N LEU A 76 -6.99 23.08 11.86
CA LEU A 76 -7.25 24.36 11.19
C LEU A 76 -8.29 25.20 11.96
N ARG A 77 -9.35 24.59 12.48
CA ARG A 77 -10.35 25.27 13.31
C ARG A 77 -9.79 25.74 14.66
N ALA A 78 -8.77 25.06 15.17
CA ALA A 78 -8.04 25.48 16.36
C ALA A 78 -7.05 26.63 16.08
N GLY A 79 -6.94 27.10 14.82
CA GLY A 79 -6.04 28.17 14.42
C GLY A 79 -4.60 27.71 14.11
N VAL A 80 -4.36 26.41 14.05
CA VAL A 80 -3.04 25.88 13.67
C VAL A 80 -2.78 26.15 12.18
N SER A 81 -1.59 26.56 11.83
CA SER A 81 -1.20 26.80 10.44
C SER A 81 -1.20 25.50 9.63
N ILE A 82 -1.44 25.58 8.32
CA ILE A 82 -1.45 24.41 7.42
C ILE A 82 -0.15 23.61 7.54
N VAL A 83 0.99 24.28 7.54
CA VAL A 83 2.32 23.64 7.60
C VAL A 83 2.52 22.91 8.93
N GLU A 84 2.16 23.52 10.02
CA GLU A 84 2.29 22.92 11.35
C GLU A 84 1.30 21.76 11.56
N ALA A 85 0.07 21.91 11.07
CA ALA A 85 -0.91 20.82 11.09
C ALA A 85 -0.43 19.61 10.30
N LEU A 86 0.15 19.79 9.10
CA LEU A 86 0.73 18.72 8.31
C LEU A 86 1.94 18.06 9.00
N ASP A 87 2.76 18.84 9.69
CA ASP A 87 3.89 18.28 10.45
C ASP A 87 3.39 17.34 11.55
N MET A 88 2.44 17.81 12.37
CA MET A 88 1.82 16.99 13.42
C MET A 88 1.12 15.75 12.86
N LEU A 89 0.35 15.90 11.78
CA LEU A 89 -0.35 14.78 11.12
C LEU A 89 0.62 13.74 10.57
N SER A 90 1.77 14.17 10.04
CA SER A 90 2.79 13.26 9.54
C SER A 90 3.34 12.32 10.61
N ILE A 91 3.40 12.79 11.85
CA ILE A 91 3.88 12.02 13.01
C ILE A 91 2.78 11.13 13.57
N GLN A 92 1.53 11.64 13.64
CA GLN A 92 0.39 10.92 14.23
C GLN A 92 -0.20 9.84 13.31
N THR A 93 0.08 9.89 12.01
CA THR A 93 -0.49 8.97 11.03
C THR A 93 0.15 7.59 11.11
N GLU A 94 -0.63 6.56 11.48
CA GLU A 94 -0.16 5.16 11.60
C GLU A 94 0.27 4.55 10.25
N ASN A 95 -0.42 4.91 9.17
CA ASN A 95 -0.12 4.41 7.84
C ASN A 95 1.14 5.08 7.29
N LYS A 96 2.24 4.34 7.21
CA LYS A 96 3.55 4.85 6.78
C LYS A 96 3.52 5.49 5.40
N THR A 97 2.73 4.96 4.47
CA THR A 97 2.61 5.54 3.11
C THR A 97 1.92 6.90 3.15
N LEU A 98 0.84 7.03 3.94
CA LEU A 98 0.15 8.29 4.11
C LEU A 98 1.02 9.30 4.87
N SER A 99 1.68 8.88 5.95
CA SER A 99 2.63 9.70 6.72
C SER A 99 3.74 10.28 5.84
N GLN A 100 4.33 9.44 4.98
CA GLN A 100 5.37 9.88 4.03
C GLN A 100 4.81 10.91 3.03
N ALA A 101 3.64 10.64 2.44
CA ALA A 101 3.02 11.57 1.50
C ALA A 101 2.69 12.93 2.16
N ILE A 102 2.24 12.93 3.42
CA ILE A 102 1.99 14.16 4.18
C ILE A 102 3.30 14.96 4.37
N ARG A 103 4.40 14.29 4.68
CA ARG A 103 5.72 14.96 4.80
C ARG A 103 6.17 15.58 3.49
N GLU A 104 5.95 14.89 2.38
CA GLU A 104 6.31 15.40 1.05
C GLU A 104 5.44 16.60 0.68
N VAL A 105 4.13 16.57 0.96
CA VAL A 105 3.22 17.72 0.80
C VAL A 105 3.69 18.90 1.64
N ARG A 106 4.01 18.68 2.91
CA ARG A 106 4.54 19.74 3.80
C ARG A 106 5.82 20.36 3.23
N THR A 107 6.71 19.54 2.67
CA THR A 107 7.97 20.01 2.07
C THR A 107 7.72 20.86 0.83
N GLU A 108 6.78 20.48 -0.02
CA GLU A 108 6.42 21.24 -1.24
C GLU A 108 5.77 22.58 -0.90
N ILE A 109 4.89 22.62 0.11
CA ILE A 109 4.33 23.89 0.60
C ILE A 109 5.43 24.82 1.14
N GLY A 110 6.43 24.26 1.84
CA GLY A 110 7.61 25.03 2.28
C GLY A 110 8.45 25.62 1.14
N LYS A 111 8.32 25.10 -0.09
CA LYS A 111 8.93 25.62 -1.32
C LYS A 111 8.04 26.66 -2.04
N GLY A 112 6.83 26.91 -1.54
CA GLY A 112 5.89 27.88 -2.11
C GLY A 112 4.80 27.31 -2.99
N SER A 113 4.67 25.96 -3.10
CA SER A 113 3.52 25.32 -3.78
C SER A 113 2.24 25.50 -2.95
N THR A 114 1.08 25.53 -3.61
CA THR A 114 -0.21 25.45 -2.93
C THR A 114 -0.43 24.07 -2.32
N LEU A 115 -1.39 23.93 -1.41
CA LEU A 115 -1.72 22.64 -0.79
C LEU A 115 -2.23 21.67 -1.85
N SER A 116 -3.10 22.11 -2.75
CA SER A 116 -3.65 21.31 -3.84
C SER A 116 -2.57 20.80 -4.80
N GLU A 117 -1.67 21.67 -5.26
CA GLU A 117 -0.54 21.30 -6.12
C GLU A 117 0.41 20.30 -5.44
N ALA A 118 0.70 20.50 -4.16
CA ALA A 118 1.54 19.62 -3.39
C ALA A 118 0.88 18.22 -3.20
N MET A 119 -0.43 18.19 -2.99
CA MET A 119 -1.20 16.93 -2.88
C MET A 119 -1.32 16.22 -4.23
N GLU A 120 -1.44 16.94 -5.34
CA GLU A 120 -1.52 16.37 -6.68
C GLU A 120 -0.26 15.59 -7.05
N LYS A 121 0.92 16.06 -6.66
CA LYS A 121 2.19 15.33 -6.82
C LYS A 121 2.18 13.96 -6.14
N GLN A 122 1.31 13.77 -5.14
CA GLN A 122 1.12 12.52 -4.39
C GLN A 122 -0.17 11.79 -4.81
N ASN A 123 -0.46 11.74 -6.12
CA ASN A 123 -1.69 11.20 -6.72
C ASN A 123 -1.96 9.71 -6.41
N LYS A 124 -0.94 8.95 -6.03
CA LYS A 124 -1.08 7.54 -5.58
C LYS A 124 -1.72 7.43 -4.19
N VAL A 125 -1.66 8.49 -3.39
CA VAL A 125 -2.14 8.55 -2.00
C VAL A 125 -3.40 9.39 -1.89
N PHE A 126 -3.38 10.58 -2.46
CA PHE A 126 -4.52 11.51 -2.44
C PHE A 126 -5.33 11.35 -3.73
N PRO A 127 -6.60 10.90 -3.63
CA PRO A 127 -7.44 10.76 -4.81
C PRO A 127 -7.78 12.12 -5.42
N PRO A 128 -7.99 12.20 -6.75
CA PRO A 128 -8.27 13.46 -7.46
C PRO A 128 -9.44 14.24 -6.87
N MET A 129 -10.48 13.55 -6.40
CA MET A 129 -11.60 14.19 -5.74
C MET A 129 -11.21 15.02 -4.51
N LEU A 130 -10.26 14.54 -3.69
CA LEU A 130 -9.76 15.28 -2.54
C LEU A 130 -8.95 16.49 -2.98
N VAL A 131 -8.07 16.32 -3.97
CA VAL A 131 -7.23 17.41 -4.53
C VAL A 131 -8.11 18.55 -5.07
N ASN A 132 -9.08 18.24 -5.93
CA ASN A 132 -9.98 19.23 -6.51
C ASN A 132 -10.82 19.96 -5.43
N MET A 133 -11.25 19.25 -4.38
CA MET A 133 -11.99 19.87 -3.27
C MET A 133 -11.10 20.78 -2.42
N VAL A 134 -9.82 20.43 -2.26
CA VAL A 134 -8.85 21.29 -1.57
C VAL A 134 -8.55 22.53 -2.41
N GLU A 135 -8.34 22.39 -3.72
CA GLU A 135 -8.14 23.49 -4.66
C GLU A 135 -9.30 24.51 -4.61
N ALA A 136 -10.55 24.00 -4.68
CA ALA A 136 -11.74 24.85 -4.52
C ALA A 136 -11.79 25.53 -3.14
N GLY A 137 -11.34 24.84 -2.10
CA GLY A 137 -11.23 25.38 -0.73
C GLY A 137 -10.15 26.46 -0.59
N GLU A 138 -9.00 26.28 -1.25
CA GLU A 138 -7.91 27.28 -1.29
C GLU A 138 -8.38 28.56 -2.00
N THR A 139 -8.99 28.42 -3.18
CA THR A 139 -9.48 29.55 -3.97
C THR A 139 -10.57 30.34 -3.24
N SER A 140 -11.44 29.66 -2.49
CA SER A 140 -12.54 30.29 -1.75
C SER A 140 -12.17 30.68 -0.30
N GLY A 141 -10.96 30.36 0.17
CA GLY A 141 -10.53 30.58 1.56
C GLY A 141 -11.28 29.69 2.58
N SER A 142 -11.86 28.58 2.13
CA SER A 142 -12.70 27.70 2.98
C SER A 142 -12.19 26.24 2.96
N ILE A 143 -10.89 26.06 3.14
CA ILE A 143 -10.23 24.72 3.15
C ILE A 143 -10.85 23.80 4.21
N ASP A 144 -11.16 24.35 5.39
CA ASP A 144 -11.78 23.61 6.49
C ASP A 144 -13.11 22.96 6.08
N LYS A 145 -13.98 23.70 5.37
CA LYS A 145 -15.27 23.18 4.88
C LYS A 145 -15.09 22.11 3.80
N SER A 146 -14.13 22.31 2.91
CA SER A 146 -13.80 21.35 1.87
C SER A 146 -13.28 20.03 2.45
N LEU A 147 -12.34 20.10 3.37
CA LEU A 147 -11.81 18.93 4.07
C LEU A 147 -12.87 18.24 4.92
N GLU A 148 -13.77 18.97 5.58
CA GLU A 148 -14.89 18.40 6.34
C GLU A 148 -15.82 17.58 5.46
N ARG A 149 -16.21 18.12 4.30
CA ARG A 149 -17.02 17.39 3.31
C ARG A 149 -16.34 16.11 2.87
N MET A 150 -15.03 16.16 2.62
CA MET A 150 -14.24 15.00 2.23
C MET A 150 -14.12 13.98 3.36
N ALA A 151 -13.96 14.41 4.61
CA ALA A 151 -13.95 13.53 5.76
C ALA A 151 -15.24 12.71 5.86
N ILE A 152 -16.39 13.37 5.72
CA ILE A 152 -17.73 12.74 5.73
C ILE A 152 -17.90 11.79 4.54
N GLN A 153 -17.46 12.21 3.34
CA GLN A 153 -17.55 11.39 2.13
C GLN A 153 -16.74 10.10 2.27
N PHE A 154 -15.48 10.18 2.73
CA PHE A 154 -14.65 9.03 2.94
C PHE A 154 -15.17 8.12 4.06
N GLU A 155 -15.78 8.67 5.10
CA GLU A 155 -16.42 7.88 6.15
C GLU A 155 -17.59 7.06 5.63
N LYS A 156 -18.46 7.68 4.82
CA LYS A 156 -19.59 6.99 4.17
C LYS A 156 -19.08 5.89 3.24
N GLU A 157 -18.07 6.18 2.42
CA GLU A 157 -17.48 5.20 1.51
C GLU A 157 -16.84 4.02 2.27
N ALA A 158 -16.13 4.29 3.36
CA ALA A 158 -15.54 3.24 4.20
C ALA A 158 -16.62 2.35 4.84
N LYS A 159 -17.73 2.94 5.32
CA LYS A 159 -18.90 2.21 5.83
C LYS A 159 -19.52 1.32 4.75
N LEU A 160 -19.77 1.87 3.56
CA LEU A 160 -20.36 1.12 2.44
C LEU A 160 -19.47 -0.06 2.03
N LYS A 161 -18.17 0.16 1.88
CA LYS A 161 -17.21 -0.93 1.60
C LYS A 161 -17.22 -2.02 2.67
N GLY A 162 -17.36 -1.63 3.95
CA GLY A 162 -17.47 -2.56 5.07
C GLY A 162 -18.75 -3.40 5.01
N MET A 163 -19.89 -2.78 4.71
CA MET A 163 -21.18 -3.48 4.56
C MET A 163 -21.17 -4.45 3.37
N MET A 164 -20.69 -3.99 2.21
CA MET A 164 -20.55 -4.84 1.01
C MET A 164 -19.70 -6.07 1.29
N LYS A 165 -18.56 -5.92 1.97
CA LYS A 165 -17.70 -7.04 2.32
C LYS A 165 -18.40 -8.06 3.21
N ARG A 166 -19.21 -7.61 4.17
CA ARG A 166 -20.00 -8.49 5.05
C ARG A 166 -21.09 -9.22 4.29
N SER A 167 -21.81 -8.53 3.40
CA SER A 167 -22.87 -9.12 2.58
C SER A 167 -22.35 -10.19 1.61
N MET A 168 -21.11 -10.03 1.10
CA MET A 168 -20.48 -11.02 0.21
C MET A 168 -19.99 -12.29 0.94
N MET A 169 -19.96 -12.30 2.26
CA MET A 169 -19.50 -13.47 3.01
C MET A 169 -20.45 -14.66 2.87
N TYR A 170 -21.76 -14.44 2.92
CA TYR A 170 -22.75 -15.48 2.78
C TYR A 170 -22.72 -16.18 1.39
N PRO A 171 -22.78 -15.44 0.25
CA PRO A 171 -22.63 -16.05 -1.06
C PRO A 171 -21.32 -16.82 -1.25
N MET A 172 -20.22 -16.33 -0.67
CA MET A 172 -18.93 -17.00 -0.76
C MET A 172 -18.94 -18.35 -0.04
N VAL A 173 -19.46 -18.40 1.18
CA VAL A 173 -19.60 -19.66 1.94
C VAL A 173 -20.49 -20.64 1.20
N LEU A 174 -21.64 -20.18 0.70
CA LEU A 174 -22.56 -21.03 -0.06
C LEU A 174 -21.90 -21.57 -1.34
N GLY A 175 -21.15 -20.75 -2.06
CA GLY A 175 -20.42 -21.15 -3.26
C GLY A 175 -19.35 -22.21 -2.97
N VAL A 176 -18.61 -22.07 -1.86
CA VAL A 176 -17.63 -23.08 -1.44
C VAL A 176 -18.32 -24.42 -1.11
N VAL A 177 -19.43 -24.40 -0.38
CA VAL A 177 -20.20 -25.62 -0.04
C VAL A 177 -20.72 -26.29 -1.31
N ALA A 178 -21.31 -25.52 -2.24
CA ALA A 178 -21.79 -26.05 -3.51
C ALA A 178 -20.68 -26.69 -4.34
N LEU A 179 -19.49 -26.06 -4.38
CA LEU A 179 -18.34 -26.60 -5.10
C LEU A 179 -17.84 -27.91 -4.46
N VAL A 180 -17.80 -27.98 -3.13
CA VAL A 180 -17.43 -29.23 -2.42
C VAL A 180 -18.43 -30.35 -2.73
N ILE A 181 -19.74 -30.08 -2.70
CA ILE A 181 -20.76 -31.07 -3.04
C ILE A 181 -20.59 -31.55 -4.49
N LEU A 182 -20.36 -30.63 -5.42
CA LEU A 182 -20.14 -30.95 -6.84
C LEU A 182 -18.91 -31.86 -7.03
N VAL A 183 -17.80 -31.57 -6.35
CA VAL A 183 -16.60 -32.40 -6.39
C VAL A 183 -16.87 -33.79 -5.83
N VAL A 184 -17.55 -33.89 -4.70
CA VAL A 184 -17.93 -35.19 -4.09
C VAL A 184 -18.85 -35.99 -5.02
N MET A 185 -19.83 -35.34 -5.65
CA MET A 185 -20.69 -35.99 -6.63
C MET A 185 -19.92 -36.57 -7.82
N LEU A 186 -18.99 -35.79 -8.38
CA LEU A 186 -18.20 -36.20 -9.54
C LEU A 186 -17.17 -37.29 -9.20
N THR A 187 -16.59 -37.28 -8.00
CA THR A 187 -15.47 -38.17 -7.65
C THR A 187 -15.93 -39.46 -6.95
N TYR A 188 -17.04 -39.41 -6.22
CA TYR A 188 -17.51 -40.56 -5.43
C TYR A 188 -18.85 -41.08 -5.91
N VAL A 189 -19.82 -40.23 -6.17
CA VAL A 189 -21.18 -40.69 -6.44
C VAL A 189 -21.31 -41.25 -7.86
N ILE A 190 -20.83 -40.49 -8.85
CA ILE A 190 -20.92 -40.90 -10.26
C ILE A 190 -20.14 -42.20 -10.53
N PRO A 191 -18.87 -42.36 -10.11
CA PRO A 191 -18.15 -43.63 -10.31
C PRO A 191 -18.83 -44.84 -9.67
N ASN A 192 -19.33 -44.67 -8.44
CA ASN A 192 -20.06 -45.77 -7.75
C ASN A 192 -21.33 -46.19 -8.49
N TYR A 193 -22.05 -45.23 -9.09
CA TYR A 193 -23.19 -45.58 -9.94
C TYR A 193 -22.75 -46.21 -11.26
N MET A 194 -21.65 -45.78 -11.87
CA MET A 194 -21.14 -46.40 -13.09
C MET A 194 -20.75 -47.88 -12.87
N GLU A 195 -20.06 -48.21 -11.77
CA GLU A 195 -19.73 -49.59 -11.40
C GLU A 195 -20.99 -50.45 -11.18
N MET A 196 -22.08 -49.88 -10.66
CA MET A 196 -23.35 -50.58 -10.49
C MET A 196 -24.06 -50.89 -11.82
N PHE A 197 -23.89 -50.05 -12.84
CA PHE A 197 -24.47 -50.21 -14.17
C PHE A 197 -23.63 -51.10 -15.09
N ASP A 198 -22.29 -51.19 -14.89
CA ASP A 198 -21.42 -52.10 -15.62
C ASP A 198 -21.81 -53.61 -15.39
N GLY A 199 -22.56 -53.87 -14.32
CA GLY A 199 -23.15 -55.23 -14.07
C GLY A 199 -24.43 -55.54 -14.85
N TYR A 200 -25.02 -54.55 -15.52
CA TYR A 200 -26.19 -54.66 -16.36
C TYR A 200 -25.85 -54.16 -17.77
N ASP A 201 -25.91 -55.05 -18.77
CA ASP A 201 -25.58 -54.80 -20.18
C ASP A 201 -26.48 -53.73 -20.84
N PHE A 202 -26.45 -52.50 -20.35
CA PHE A 202 -27.15 -51.34 -20.90
C PHE A 202 -26.15 -50.39 -21.55
N GLU A 203 -26.21 -50.20 -22.90
CA GLU A 203 -25.50 -49.15 -23.61
C GLU A 203 -25.95 -47.76 -23.09
N MET A 204 -25.03 -47.03 -22.52
CA MET A 204 -25.31 -45.65 -22.10
C MET A 204 -25.42 -44.72 -23.31
N PRO A 205 -26.45 -43.84 -23.38
CA PRO A 205 -26.48 -42.80 -24.40
C PRO A 205 -25.31 -41.81 -24.17
N ALA A 206 -24.52 -41.57 -25.23
CA ALA A 206 -23.46 -40.59 -25.22
C ALA A 206 -24.05 -39.18 -24.94
N LEU A 207 -23.60 -38.52 -23.86
CA LEU A 207 -23.87 -37.14 -23.55
C LEU A 207 -22.95 -36.21 -24.33
#